data_80b91c86a0a1a3b48d1f1c6f91ae4681
#
_entry.id   80b91c86a0a1a3b48d1f1c6f91ae4681
#
_cell.length_a   1.000
_cell.length_b   1.000
_cell.length_c   1.000
_cell.angle_alpha   90.00
_cell.angle_beta   90.00
_cell.angle_gamma   90.00
#
_symmetry.space_group_name_H-M   'P 1'
#
loop_
_entity.id
_entity.type
_entity.pdbx_description
1 polymer ?
#
loop_
_entity_poly.entity_id
_entity_poly.type
_entity_poly.pdbx_seq_one_letter_code
_entity_poly.pdbx_strand_id
1 'polypeptide(L)'
;MGMPVSAAGDQSLGHAFTPSPITPTTTNVLVSGKPVHVVGDPIAIHVLGNSAHAGTIGFGSTTVLAGSKGVARLMDSGDCGAMILGTVGNVLVGG
;
A
#
# COMPACT_ATOMS: atom_id res chain seq x y z
N MET A 1 9.63 11.62 -11.53
CA MET A 1 9.70 10.21 -11.87
C MET A 1 8.77 9.45 -10.93
N GLY A 2 7.96 8.56 -11.46
CA GLY A 2 6.98 7.85 -10.65
C GLY A 2 7.44 6.46 -10.26
N MET A 3 6.72 5.87 -9.30
CA MET A 3 6.91 4.51 -8.86
C MET A 3 5.66 3.70 -9.22
N PRO A 4 5.79 2.38 -9.47
CA PRO A 4 4.62 1.55 -9.74
C PRO A 4 3.57 1.66 -8.66
N VAL A 5 2.31 1.77 -9.07
CA VAL A 5 1.19 1.93 -8.14
C VAL A 5 0.91 0.63 -7.40
N SER A 6 0.48 0.73 -6.15
CA SER A 6 0.00 -0.39 -5.36
C SER A 6 -1.51 -0.52 -5.52
N ALA A 7 -2.00 -1.73 -5.69
CA ALA A 7 -3.41 -2.01 -5.89
C ALA A 7 -3.78 -3.35 -5.25
N ALA A 8 -5.07 -3.65 -5.24
CA ALA A 8 -5.58 -4.88 -4.62
C ALA A 8 -4.81 -6.10 -5.10
N GLY A 9 -4.39 -6.94 -4.19
CA GLY A 9 -3.53 -8.09 -4.44
C GLY A 9 -2.06 -7.84 -4.13
N ASP A 10 -1.61 -6.59 -4.11
CA ASP A 10 -0.28 -6.25 -3.63
C ASP A 10 -0.23 -6.32 -2.11
N GLN A 11 0.96 -6.65 -1.59
CA GLN A 11 1.16 -6.86 -0.17
C GLN A 11 2.17 -5.87 0.40
N SER A 12 2.24 -5.79 1.72
CA SER A 12 3.36 -5.13 2.38
C SER A 12 4.43 -6.16 2.71
N LEU A 13 5.69 -5.76 2.59
CA LEU A 13 6.80 -6.54 3.12
C LEU A 13 7.05 -6.09 4.54
N GLY A 14 6.86 -6.99 5.48
CA GLY A 14 7.14 -6.70 6.87
C GLY A 14 8.64 -6.51 7.11
N HIS A 15 8.94 -5.71 8.10
CA HIS A 15 10.29 -5.52 8.58
C HIS A 15 10.69 -6.76 9.40
N ALA A 16 11.15 -7.80 8.74
CA ALA A 16 11.41 -9.14 9.27
C ALA A 16 10.15 -9.97 9.57
N PHE A 17 8.97 -9.46 9.25
CA PHE A 17 7.71 -10.20 9.34
C PHE A 17 7.35 -10.79 7.98
N THR A 18 6.40 -11.73 7.95
CA THR A 18 5.89 -12.27 6.69
C THR A 18 5.12 -11.21 5.92
N PRO A 19 5.11 -11.29 4.58
CA PRO A 19 4.29 -10.37 3.80
C PRO A 19 2.82 -10.43 4.22
N SER A 20 2.16 -9.28 4.24
CA SER A 20 0.80 -9.15 4.71
C SER A 20 -0.08 -8.50 3.65
N PRO A 21 -1.31 -9.00 3.44
CA PRO A 21 -2.23 -8.36 2.50
C PRO A 21 -2.67 -6.99 3.00
N ILE A 22 -2.99 -6.12 2.05
CA ILE A 22 -3.51 -4.79 2.31
C ILE A 22 -4.94 -4.76 1.78
N THR A 23 -5.88 -4.28 2.59
CA THR A 23 -7.28 -4.19 2.20
C THR A 23 -7.57 -2.81 1.60
N PRO A 24 -7.96 -2.72 0.32
CA PRO A 24 -8.31 -1.43 -0.27
C PRO A 24 -9.63 -0.92 0.31
N THR A 25 -9.67 0.37 0.63
CA THR A 25 -10.89 1.03 1.12
C THR A 25 -11.50 1.97 0.08
N THR A 26 -10.74 2.33 -0.95
CA THR A 26 -11.24 3.13 -2.06
C THR A 26 -11.58 2.17 -3.20
N THR A 27 -12.87 2.05 -3.53
CA THR A 27 -13.33 1.02 -4.47
C THR A 27 -13.73 1.57 -5.84
N ASN A 28 -13.76 2.88 -6.00
CA ASN A 28 -14.18 3.53 -7.24
C ASN A 28 -13.02 4.07 -8.08
N VAL A 29 -11.78 3.85 -7.66
CA VAL A 29 -10.59 4.21 -8.44
C VAL A 29 -9.81 2.94 -8.69
N LEU A 30 -9.75 2.53 -9.95
CA LEU A 30 -9.16 1.26 -10.35
C LEU A 30 -7.94 1.48 -11.23
N VAL A 31 -6.94 0.62 -11.09
CA VAL A 31 -5.83 0.49 -12.03
C VAL A 31 -5.75 -0.96 -12.47
N SER A 32 -5.70 -1.19 -13.77
CA SER A 32 -5.74 -2.55 -14.34
C SER A 32 -6.88 -3.39 -13.76
N GLY A 33 -8.03 -2.76 -13.52
CA GLY A 33 -9.21 -3.41 -12.99
C GLY A 33 -9.20 -3.66 -11.48
N LYS A 34 -8.22 -3.16 -10.76
CA LYS A 34 -8.06 -3.40 -9.32
C LYS A 34 -8.14 -2.10 -8.54
N PRO A 35 -8.86 -2.07 -7.40
CA PRO A 35 -8.85 -0.89 -6.53
C PRO A 35 -7.44 -0.51 -6.12
N VAL A 36 -7.12 0.79 -6.18
CA VAL A 36 -5.81 1.27 -5.73
C VAL A 36 -5.72 1.25 -4.21
N HIS A 37 -4.51 1.09 -3.70
CA HIS A 37 -4.24 1.29 -2.28
C HIS A 37 -3.98 2.76 -2.01
N VAL A 38 -4.45 3.25 -0.87
CA VAL A 38 -4.28 4.65 -0.47
C VAL A 38 -3.80 4.72 0.98
N VAL A 39 -3.32 5.88 1.37
CA VAL A 39 -2.97 6.15 2.77
C VAL A 39 -4.17 5.85 3.66
N GLY A 40 -3.94 5.12 4.74
CA GLY A 40 -4.98 4.69 5.67
C GLY A 40 -5.53 3.30 5.40
N ASP A 41 -5.22 2.67 4.26
CA ASP A 41 -5.67 1.31 4.01
C ASP A 41 -5.07 0.36 5.04
N PRO A 42 -5.88 -0.54 5.63
CA PRO A 42 -5.37 -1.43 6.67
C PRO A 42 -4.46 -2.51 6.11
N ILE A 43 -3.36 -2.74 6.82
CA ILE A 43 -2.43 -3.84 6.57
C ILE A 43 -2.76 -4.93 7.57
N ALA A 44 -2.97 -6.15 7.10
CA ALA A 44 -3.35 -7.26 7.96
C ALA A 44 -2.28 -7.52 9.04
N ILE A 45 -2.72 -8.09 10.15
CA ILE A 45 -1.82 -8.48 11.24
C ILE A 45 -0.74 -9.41 10.69
N HIS A 46 0.50 -9.09 11.01
CA HIS A 46 1.64 -9.93 10.69
C HIS A 46 2.38 -10.27 11.97
N VAL A 47 2.94 -11.47 12.00
CA VAL A 47 3.45 -12.10 13.22
C VAL A 47 4.90 -12.52 13.01
N LEU A 48 5.74 -12.26 14.02
CA LEU A 48 7.09 -12.77 14.09
C LEU A 48 7.31 -13.27 15.52
N GLY A 49 7.41 -14.59 15.70
CA GLY A 49 7.55 -15.18 17.03
C GLY A 49 6.38 -14.80 17.93
N ASN A 50 6.68 -14.13 19.04
CA ASN A 50 5.67 -13.67 19.99
C ASN A 50 5.16 -12.25 19.70
N SER A 51 5.67 -11.63 18.65
CA SER A 51 5.27 -10.27 18.27
C SER A 51 4.24 -10.32 17.16
N ALA A 52 3.17 -9.53 17.30
CA ALA A 52 2.16 -9.41 16.29
C ALA A 52 1.68 -7.96 16.26
N HIS A 53 1.52 -7.39 15.06
CA HIS A 53 0.92 -6.08 14.95
C HIS A 53 0.22 -5.92 13.60
N ALA A 54 -0.76 -5.04 13.59
CA ALA A 54 -1.42 -4.56 12.40
C ALA A 54 -0.96 -3.12 12.15
N GLY A 55 -1.22 -2.62 10.95
CA GLY A 55 -0.87 -1.25 10.62
C GLY A 55 -1.77 -0.71 9.53
N THR A 56 -1.44 0.48 9.08
CA THR A 56 -2.08 1.12 7.93
C THR A 56 -0.98 1.70 7.03
N ILE A 57 -1.33 1.95 5.77
CA ILE A 57 -0.42 2.68 4.89
C ILE A 57 -0.27 4.10 5.43
N GLY A 58 0.96 4.50 5.75
CA GLY A 58 1.25 5.79 6.36
C GLY A 58 1.71 6.86 5.38
N PHE A 59 2.29 6.45 4.26
CA PHE A 59 2.83 7.38 3.26
C PHE A 59 2.36 7.00 1.88
N GLY A 60 2.07 8.00 1.07
CA GLY A 60 1.69 7.83 -0.32
C GLY A 60 1.99 9.10 -1.10
N SER A 61 1.49 9.16 -2.33
CA SER A 61 1.65 10.35 -3.16
C SER A 61 0.99 11.56 -2.50
N THR A 62 1.65 12.71 -2.59
CA THR A 62 1.06 13.98 -2.14
C THR A 62 0.39 14.73 -3.28
N THR A 63 0.52 14.25 -4.50
CA THR A 63 -0.02 14.91 -5.70
C THR A 63 -1.08 14.10 -6.41
N VAL A 64 -1.08 12.78 -6.24
CA VAL A 64 -2.07 11.89 -6.87
C VAL A 64 -2.94 11.30 -5.77
N LEU A 65 -4.20 11.66 -5.76
CA LEU A 65 -5.15 11.30 -4.71
C LEU A 65 -6.27 10.43 -5.26
N ALA A 66 -6.76 9.53 -4.45
CA ALA A 66 -7.97 8.76 -4.71
C ALA A 66 -8.84 8.85 -3.45
N GLY A 67 -10.06 9.34 -3.58
CA GLY A 67 -10.93 9.57 -2.43
C GLY A 67 -10.30 10.54 -1.42
N SER A 68 -9.59 11.57 -1.89
CA SER A 68 -8.89 12.57 -1.07
C SER A 68 -7.73 12.02 -0.26
N LYS A 69 -7.25 10.81 -0.58
CA LYS A 69 -6.12 10.18 0.11
C LYS A 69 -5.02 9.87 -0.88
N GLY A 70 -3.77 10.00 -0.46
CA GLY A 70 -2.62 9.74 -1.31
C GLY A 70 -2.59 8.31 -1.81
N VAL A 71 -2.35 8.13 -3.11
CA VAL A 71 -2.23 6.80 -3.72
C VAL A 71 -0.89 6.19 -3.31
N ALA A 72 -0.93 4.94 -2.85
CA ALA A 72 0.27 4.23 -2.41
C ALA A 72 1.05 3.67 -3.60
N ARG A 73 2.35 3.58 -3.45
CA ARG A 73 3.28 3.17 -4.49
C ARG A 73 4.31 2.21 -3.91
N LEU A 74 5.02 1.53 -4.81
CA LEU A 74 6.21 0.77 -4.42
C LEU A 74 7.15 1.67 -3.62
N MET A 75 7.67 1.15 -2.53
CA MET A 75 8.59 1.81 -1.60
C MET A 75 7.93 2.79 -0.62
N ASP A 76 6.64 3.05 -0.73
CA ASP A 76 5.93 3.73 0.34
C ASP A 76 5.89 2.81 1.58
N SER A 77 5.59 3.36 2.73
CA SER A 77 5.66 2.59 3.96
C SER A 77 4.37 2.65 4.76
N GLY A 78 4.12 1.58 5.50
CA GLY A 78 3.10 1.58 6.52
C GLY A 78 3.55 2.37 7.75
N ASP A 79 2.61 2.66 8.63
CA ASP A 79 2.90 3.38 9.87
C ASP A 79 3.77 2.55 10.83
N CYS A 80 3.84 1.25 10.61
CA CYS A 80 4.71 0.35 11.37
C CYS A 80 6.09 0.15 10.71
N GLY A 81 6.37 0.84 9.60
CA GLY A 81 7.63 0.73 8.88
C GLY A 81 7.66 -0.36 7.81
N ALA A 82 6.55 -1.06 7.59
CA ALA A 82 6.48 -2.08 6.55
C ALA A 82 6.54 -1.42 5.17
N MET A 83 7.26 -2.04 4.23
CA MET A 83 7.36 -1.53 2.86
C MET A 83 6.13 -1.95 2.06
N ILE A 84 5.57 -1.01 1.31
CA ILE A 84 4.44 -1.28 0.43
C ILE A 84 4.97 -1.74 -0.92
N LEU A 85 4.37 -2.79 -1.47
CA LEU A 85 4.69 -3.28 -2.80
C LEU A 85 3.73 -2.68 -3.81
N GLY A 86 4.25 -2.33 -4.98
CA GLY A 86 3.44 -1.89 -6.10
C GLY A 86 3.87 -2.68 -7.32
N THR A 87 2.95 -3.46 -7.89
CA THR A 87 3.25 -4.34 -9.00
C THR A 87 2.58 -3.95 -10.30
N VAL A 88 1.75 -2.91 -10.31
CA VAL A 88 1.13 -2.42 -11.55
C VAL A 88 2.13 -1.51 -12.25
N GLY A 89 3.04 -2.11 -13.00
CA GLY A 89 4.20 -1.43 -13.57
C GLY A 89 3.89 -0.48 -14.72
N ASN A 90 2.70 -0.56 -15.30
CA ASN A 90 2.28 0.33 -16.39
C ASN A 90 1.58 1.61 -15.88
N VAL A 91 1.45 1.77 -14.58
CA VAL A 91 0.91 2.99 -13.98
C VAL A 91 1.90 3.48 -12.93
N LEU A 92 2.51 4.62 -13.20
CA LEU A 92 3.51 5.21 -12.32
C LEU A 92 2.91 6.43 -11.63
N VAL A 93 3.16 6.55 -10.35
CA VAL A 93 2.62 7.63 -9.52
C VAL A 93 3.79 8.40 -8.92
N GLY A 94 3.82 9.69 -9.19
CA GLY A 94 4.85 10.59 -8.68
C GLY A 94 4.45 11.23 -7.34
N GLY A 95 5.22 12.19 -6.96
CA GLY A 95 4.96 13.03 -5.80
C GLY A 95 5.18 12.39 -4.48
#